data_4ddaf4fa17168686949ac7781382209f
#
_entry.id   4ddaf4fa17168686949ac7781382209f
#
_cell.length_a   1.000
_cell.length_b   1.000
_cell.length_c   1.000
_cell.angle_alpha   90.00
_cell.angle_beta   90.00
_cell.angle_gamma   90.00
#
_symmetry.space_group_name_H-M   'P 1'
#
loop_
_entity.id
_entity.type
_entity.pdbx_description
1 polymer ?
#
loop_
_entity_poly.entity_id
_entity_poly.type
_entity_poly.pdbx_seq_one_letter_code
_entity_poly.pdbx_strand_id
1 'polypeptide(L)'
;SEYYTTENQIKAAVDGTYDGLDDLLSSDLEIATVHLFNLEYLVGTSYRPRAAGNEQNQFLLLSGLEESNGIIRNFWKATFFPLENCNSVIQNVSATDIISESQKAKYLGEAYFLRAYYYFQGVQLFGDIPLKTEPTVDLNTVKIPRSPKEDIYNQIVEDLKKAEQSGLDWSDKTGHVSMLSLIHI
;
A
#
# COMPACT_ATOMS: atom_id res chain seq x y z
N SER A 1 -0.53 11.62 -21.09
CA SER A 1 0.75 11.36 -20.41
C SER A 1 1.73 10.77 -21.42
N GLU A 2 2.96 11.26 -21.51
CA GLU A 2 4.02 10.67 -22.35
C GLU A 2 4.60 9.36 -21.75
N TYR A 3 4.13 8.96 -20.58
CA TYR A 3 4.43 7.71 -19.92
C TYR A 3 3.34 6.67 -20.24
N TYR A 4 3.60 5.39 -20.13
CA TYR A 4 2.76 4.26 -20.56
C TYR A 4 2.68 4.09 -22.10
N THR A 5 3.73 4.48 -22.83
CA THR A 5 3.79 4.37 -24.30
C THR A 5 4.56 3.14 -24.79
N THR A 6 5.19 2.39 -23.90
CA THR A 6 5.91 1.14 -24.18
C THR A 6 5.64 0.09 -23.14
N GLU A 7 5.77 -1.20 -23.50
CA GLU A 7 5.65 -2.33 -22.56
C GLU A 7 6.60 -2.21 -21.38
N ASN A 8 7.84 -1.78 -21.59
CA ASN A 8 8.82 -1.59 -20.50
C ASN A 8 8.40 -0.50 -19.50
N GLN A 9 7.79 0.57 -19.99
CA GLN A 9 7.27 1.62 -19.11
C GLN A 9 6.07 1.12 -18.30
N ILE A 10 5.18 0.35 -18.92
CA ILE A 10 4.05 -0.27 -18.24
C ILE A 10 4.55 -1.21 -17.15
N LYS A 11 5.50 -2.10 -17.48
CA LYS A 11 6.12 -2.99 -16.49
C LYS A 11 6.77 -2.21 -15.35
N ALA A 12 7.57 -1.19 -15.65
CA ALA A 12 8.22 -0.37 -14.63
C ALA A 12 7.19 0.36 -13.73
N ALA A 13 6.04 0.77 -14.27
CA ALA A 13 4.96 1.35 -13.47
C ALA A 13 4.32 0.32 -12.52
N VAL A 14 4.14 -0.92 -13.00
CA VAL A 14 3.64 -2.03 -12.15
C VAL A 14 4.67 -2.35 -11.07
N ASP A 15 5.94 -2.50 -11.41
CA ASP A 15 7.03 -2.71 -10.45
C ASP A 15 7.05 -1.59 -9.38
N GLY A 16 6.83 -0.33 -9.77
CA GLY A 16 6.73 0.82 -8.85
C GLY A 16 5.54 0.78 -7.89
N THR A 17 4.54 -0.08 -8.12
CA THR A 17 3.47 -0.29 -7.13
C THR A 17 3.93 -1.11 -5.91
N TYR A 18 5.04 -1.84 -6.03
CA TYR A 18 5.64 -2.65 -4.96
C TYR A 18 6.56 -1.84 -4.03
N ASP A 19 7.01 -0.65 -4.44
CA ASP A 19 7.92 0.18 -3.64
C ASP A 19 7.39 0.46 -2.22
N GLY A 20 6.07 0.61 -2.10
CA GLY A 20 5.44 0.80 -0.80
C GLY A 20 5.53 -0.40 0.16
N LEU A 21 5.77 -1.61 -0.34
CA LEU A 21 5.99 -2.78 0.52
C LEU A 21 7.32 -2.68 1.23
N ASP A 22 8.36 -2.17 0.55
CA ASP A 22 9.66 -1.93 1.17
C ASP A 22 9.53 -0.88 2.27
N ASP A 23 8.85 0.23 2.02
CA ASP A 23 8.57 1.26 3.01
C ASP A 23 7.78 0.74 4.23
N LEU A 24 6.84 -0.20 4.03
CA LEU A 24 6.05 -0.81 5.11
C LEU A 24 6.81 -1.90 5.87
N LEU A 25 7.66 -2.66 5.20
CA LEU A 25 8.24 -3.89 5.72
C LEU A 25 9.76 -3.80 5.95
N SER A 26 10.42 -2.78 5.37
CA SER A 26 11.88 -2.66 5.38
C SER A 26 12.45 -2.51 6.79
N SER A 27 13.62 -3.11 6.95
CA SER A 27 14.43 -3.05 8.15
C SER A 27 15.47 -1.92 8.12
N ASP A 28 15.42 -1.01 7.17
CA ASP A 28 16.43 0.03 7.05
C ASP A 28 16.30 1.06 8.18
N LEU A 29 17.41 1.26 8.89
CA LEU A 29 17.49 1.86 10.22
C LEU A 29 17.06 3.32 10.30
N GLU A 30 16.89 4.01 9.19
CA GLU A 30 16.54 5.43 9.20
C GLU A 30 15.04 5.74 9.04
N ILE A 31 14.24 4.86 8.43
CA ILE A 31 12.83 5.19 8.12
C ILE A 31 11.84 4.09 8.54
N ALA A 32 12.13 2.83 8.36
CA ALA A 32 11.12 1.77 8.32
C ALA A 32 11.26 0.64 9.36
N THR A 33 12.40 0.40 9.95
CA THR A 33 12.56 -0.58 11.06
C THR A 33 11.54 -0.42 12.14
N VAL A 34 10.75 0.49 11.91
CA VAL A 34 9.94 1.09 12.88
C VAL A 34 8.53 0.56 12.79
N HIS A 35 8.09 0.09 11.61
CA HIS A 35 6.70 -0.29 11.49
C HIS A 35 6.37 -1.55 12.27
N LEU A 36 6.97 -2.66 11.92
CA LEU A 36 6.68 -3.94 12.58
C LEU A 36 7.08 -3.91 14.06
N PHE A 37 8.27 -3.40 14.39
CA PHE A 37 8.73 -3.31 15.77
C PHE A 37 7.93 -2.34 16.63
N ASN A 38 7.44 -1.23 16.08
CA ASN A 38 6.60 -0.34 16.86
C ASN A 38 5.22 -0.91 17.12
N LEU A 39 4.65 -1.67 16.18
CA LEU A 39 3.42 -2.41 16.43
C LEU A 39 3.63 -3.50 17.50
N GLU A 40 4.77 -4.19 17.50
CA GLU A 40 5.16 -5.14 18.52
C GLU A 40 5.33 -4.48 19.91
N TYR A 41 5.80 -3.24 19.96
CA TYR A 41 5.85 -2.48 21.23
C TYR A 41 4.47 -2.17 21.76
N LEU A 42 3.50 -1.84 20.89
CA LEU A 42 2.12 -1.55 21.29
C LEU A 42 1.42 -2.75 21.95
N VAL A 43 1.74 -3.96 21.52
CA VAL A 43 1.16 -5.19 22.09
C VAL A 43 1.96 -5.75 23.27
N GLY A 44 3.08 -5.12 23.62
CA GLY A 44 3.91 -5.52 24.77
C GLY A 44 4.70 -6.82 24.60
N THR A 45 4.79 -7.34 23.37
CA THR A 45 5.53 -8.59 23.07
C THR A 45 7.02 -8.34 22.91
N SER A 46 7.42 -7.11 22.65
CA SER A 46 8.82 -6.71 22.46
C SER A 46 9.23 -5.59 23.41
N TYR A 47 10.46 -5.65 23.87
CA TYR A 47 11.08 -4.63 24.72
C TYR A 47 12.45 -4.24 24.16
N ARG A 48 12.75 -2.95 24.15
CA ARG A 48 14.05 -2.44 23.75
C ARG A 48 14.83 -1.96 24.97
N PRO A 49 15.97 -2.59 25.32
CA PRO A 49 16.73 -2.25 26.53
C PRO A 49 17.55 -0.97 26.45
N ARG A 50 17.65 -0.33 25.28
CA ARG A 50 18.34 0.97 25.09
C ARG A 50 17.33 2.08 24.93
N ALA A 51 17.66 3.26 25.43
CA ALA A 51 16.90 4.47 25.21
C ALA A 51 16.69 4.66 23.69
N ALA A 52 15.47 4.41 23.24
CA ALA A 52 15.04 4.74 21.91
C ALA A 52 14.92 6.27 21.80
N GLY A 53 14.90 6.80 20.59
CA GLY A 53 14.55 8.22 20.39
C GLY A 53 13.18 8.55 20.98
N ASN A 54 12.90 9.82 21.24
CA ASN A 54 11.64 10.25 21.88
C ASN A 54 10.39 9.68 21.19
N GLU A 55 10.37 9.64 19.86
CA GLU A 55 9.22 9.14 19.09
C GLU A 55 8.96 7.64 19.32
N GLN A 56 10.04 6.83 19.37
CA GLN A 56 9.92 5.38 19.65
C GLN A 56 9.51 5.12 21.10
N ASN A 57 9.96 5.94 22.04
CA ASN A 57 9.56 5.82 23.44
C ASN A 57 8.08 6.11 23.64
N GLN A 58 7.48 6.99 22.83
CA GLN A 58 6.05 7.24 22.85
C GLN A 58 5.24 5.97 22.52
N PHE A 59 5.68 5.17 21.56
CA PHE A 59 5.07 3.88 21.27
C PHE A 59 5.31 2.84 22.38
N LEU A 60 6.55 2.73 22.86
CA LEU A 60 6.92 1.77 23.89
C LEU A 60 6.18 2.00 25.21
N LEU A 61 6.03 3.26 25.59
CA LEU A 61 5.44 3.66 26.87
C LEU A 61 3.94 3.97 26.78
N LEU A 62 3.37 3.97 25.58
CA LEU A 62 2.01 4.43 25.29
C LEU A 62 1.70 5.80 25.91
N SER A 63 2.72 6.66 25.95
CA SER A 63 2.66 7.96 26.62
C SER A 63 3.11 9.07 25.70
N GLY A 64 2.29 10.12 25.58
CA GLY A 64 2.60 11.28 24.76
C GLY A 64 2.64 10.99 23.27
N LEU A 65 1.92 9.97 22.78
CA LEU A 65 1.80 9.69 21.37
C LEU A 65 0.97 10.79 20.71
N GLU A 66 1.60 11.56 19.85
CA GLU A 66 1.02 12.72 19.19
C GLU A 66 0.99 12.54 17.66
N GLU A 67 0.08 13.23 17.00
CA GLU A 67 -0.02 13.22 15.51
C GLU A 67 1.23 13.78 14.82
N SER A 68 2.04 14.58 15.53
CA SER A 68 3.35 15.09 15.07
C SER A 68 4.44 14.04 15.05
N ASN A 69 4.23 12.85 15.64
CA ASN A 69 5.19 11.77 15.68
C ASN A 69 5.59 11.34 14.27
N GLY A 70 6.90 11.33 13.99
CA GLY A 70 7.44 11.02 12.66
C GLY A 70 7.15 9.60 12.20
N ILE A 71 7.04 8.66 13.15
CA ILE A 71 6.69 7.27 12.88
C ILE A 71 5.25 7.17 12.33
N ILE A 72 4.29 7.82 12.98
CA ILE A 72 2.89 7.88 12.52
C ILE A 72 2.82 8.49 11.13
N ARG A 73 3.54 9.60 10.91
CA ARG A 73 3.60 10.26 9.60
C ARG A 73 4.21 9.37 8.52
N ASN A 74 5.24 8.58 8.85
CA ASN A 74 5.85 7.67 7.89
C ASN A 74 4.92 6.51 7.55
N PHE A 75 4.18 5.96 8.51
CA PHE A 75 3.11 4.99 8.25
C PHE A 75 2.07 5.54 7.28
N TRP A 76 1.65 6.77 7.49
CA TRP A 76 0.71 7.44 6.59
C TRP A 76 1.27 7.54 5.16
N LYS A 77 2.51 7.98 5.02
CA LYS A 77 3.15 8.09 3.70
C LYS A 77 3.30 6.74 3.02
N ALA A 78 3.79 5.72 3.75
CA ALA A 78 3.96 4.36 3.24
C ALA A 78 2.63 3.70 2.83
N THR A 79 1.51 4.16 3.37
CA THR A 79 0.17 3.73 2.95
C THR A 79 -0.29 4.48 1.71
N PHE A 80 -0.22 5.80 1.69
CA PHE A 80 -0.92 6.61 0.69
C PHE A 80 -0.12 6.91 -0.58
N PHE A 81 1.23 6.95 -0.55
CA PHE A 81 2.01 7.14 -1.77
C PHE A 81 1.87 5.97 -2.76
N PRO A 82 2.01 4.71 -2.33
CA PRO A 82 1.84 3.60 -3.26
C PRO A 82 0.40 3.44 -3.77
N LEU A 83 -0.61 3.89 -3.02
CA LEU A 83 -2.00 3.92 -3.49
C LEU A 83 -2.16 4.78 -4.76
N GLU A 84 -1.46 5.90 -4.85
CA GLU A 84 -1.46 6.75 -6.04
C GLU A 84 -0.84 6.03 -7.25
N ASN A 85 0.25 5.27 -7.04
CA ASN A 85 0.84 4.44 -8.08
C ASN A 85 -0.12 3.34 -8.55
N CYS A 86 -0.78 2.65 -7.61
CA CYS A 86 -1.78 1.64 -7.94
C CYS A 86 -2.94 2.24 -8.77
N ASN A 87 -3.48 3.38 -8.36
CA ASN A 87 -4.55 4.06 -9.10
C ASN A 87 -4.10 4.45 -10.51
N SER A 88 -2.87 4.96 -10.65
CA SER A 88 -2.30 5.33 -11.95
C SER A 88 -2.13 4.10 -12.85
N VAL A 89 -1.61 2.99 -12.32
CA VAL A 89 -1.48 1.73 -13.07
C VAL A 89 -2.85 1.22 -13.49
N ILE A 90 -3.82 1.14 -12.57
CA ILE A 90 -5.17 0.66 -12.88
C ILE A 90 -5.79 1.48 -14.01
N GLN A 91 -5.72 2.80 -13.96
CA GLN A 91 -6.30 3.66 -14.97
C GLN A 91 -5.61 3.50 -16.35
N ASN A 92 -4.28 3.58 -16.40
CA ASN A 92 -3.54 3.61 -17.65
C ASN A 92 -3.42 2.21 -18.27
N VAL A 93 -3.23 1.15 -17.49
CA VAL A 93 -3.17 -0.22 -17.99
C VAL A 93 -4.54 -0.68 -18.50
N SER A 94 -5.63 -0.28 -17.87
CA SER A 94 -6.98 -0.59 -18.39
C SER A 94 -7.22 0.02 -19.77
N ALA A 95 -6.63 1.16 -20.08
CA ALA A 95 -6.86 1.91 -21.31
C ALA A 95 -5.84 1.64 -22.43
N THR A 96 -4.80 0.82 -22.19
CA THR A 96 -3.74 0.60 -23.17
C THR A 96 -4.02 -0.59 -24.08
N ASP A 97 -3.54 -0.51 -25.33
CA ASP A 97 -3.54 -1.61 -26.31
C ASP A 97 -2.12 -2.08 -26.65
N ILE A 98 -1.11 -1.64 -25.88
CA ILE A 98 0.32 -1.92 -26.12
C ILE A 98 0.68 -3.34 -25.73
N ILE A 99 0.00 -3.92 -24.75
CA ILE A 99 0.24 -5.27 -24.22
C ILE A 99 -0.96 -6.17 -24.47
N SER A 100 -0.75 -7.48 -24.44
CA SER A 100 -1.83 -8.46 -24.60
C SER A 100 -2.88 -8.36 -23.49
N GLU A 101 -4.14 -8.73 -23.79
CA GLU A 101 -5.21 -8.75 -22.79
C GLU A 101 -4.88 -9.65 -21.58
N SER A 102 -4.18 -10.77 -21.81
CA SER A 102 -3.73 -11.66 -20.73
C SER A 102 -2.72 -10.97 -19.81
N GLN A 103 -1.77 -10.22 -20.38
CA GLN A 103 -0.77 -9.49 -19.60
C GLN A 103 -1.38 -8.27 -18.88
N LYS A 104 -2.29 -7.58 -19.59
CA LYS A 104 -3.08 -6.50 -19.01
C LYS A 104 -3.84 -6.98 -17.76
N ALA A 105 -4.53 -8.12 -17.88
CA ALA A 105 -5.28 -8.70 -16.77
C ALA A 105 -4.38 -9.02 -15.57
N LYS A 106 -3.21 -9.62 -15.79
CA LYS A 106 -2.23 -9.90 -14.71
C LYS A 106 -1.74 -8.63 -14.02
N TYR A 107 -1.31 -7.64 -14.77
CA TYR A 107 -0.84 -6.36 -14.22
C TYR A 107 -1.92 -5.61 -13.43
N LEU A 108 -3.16 -5.64 -13.92
CA LEU A 108 -4.29 -5.11 -13.18
C LEU A 108 -4.55 -5.90 -11.89
N GLY A 109 -4.43 -7.22 -11.94
CA GLY A 109 -4.55 -8.08 -10.77
C GLY A 109 -3.54 -7.74 -9.67
N GLU A 110 -2.29 -7.54 -10.04
CA GLU A 110 -1.23 -7.11 -9.12
C GLU A 110 -1.56 -5.74 -8.51
N ALA A 111 -1.95 -4.76 -9.32
CA ALA A 111 -2.27 -3.42 -8.85
C ALA A 111 -3.51 -3.39 -7.94
N TYR A 112 -4.56 -4.17 -8.24
CA TYR A 112 -5.73 -4.31 -7.38
C TYR A 112 -5.38 -4.96 -6.04
N PHE A 113 -4.60 -6.05 -6.07
CA PHE A 113 -4.14 -6.68 -4.83
C PHE A 113 -3.35 -5.72 -3.94
N LEU A 114 -2.36 -5.02 -4.50
CA LEU A 114 -1.53 -4.09 -3.75
C LEU A 114 -2.34 -2.92 -3.21
N ARG A 115 -3.29 -2.39 -3.99
CA ARG A 115 -4.19 -1.34 -3.51
C ARG A 115 -5.03 -1.81 -2.32
N ALA A 116 -5.58 -3.00 -2.40
CA ALA A 116 -6.30 -3.62 -1.29
C ALA A 116 -5.42 -3.79 -0.05
N TYR A 117 -4.18 -4.26 -0.23
CA TYR A 117 -3.22 -4.43 0.85
C TYR A 117 -2.88 -3.11 1.55
N TYR A 118 -2.57 -2.05 0.79
CA TYR A 118 -2.27 -0.75 1.37
C TYR A 118 -3.46 -0.15 2.12
N TYR A 119 -4.68 -0.27 1.57
CA TYR A 119 -5.89 0.14 2.29
C TYR A 119 -6.11 -0.68 3.55
N PHE A 120 -5.85 -1.98 3.51
CA PHE A 120 -5.97 -2.85 4.67
C PHE A 120 -5.00 -2.44 5.78
N GLN A 121 -3.75 -2.14 5.47
CA GLN A 121 -2.80 -1.60 6.44
C GLN A 121 -3.27 -0.25 6.99
N GLY A 122 -3.70 0.65 6.13
CA GLY A 122 -4.17 1.98 6.53
C GLY A 122 -5.39 1.95 7.44
N VAL A 123 -6.42 1.17 7.11
CA VAL A 123 -7.66 1.11 7.90
C VAL A 123 -7.46 0.46 9.27
N GLN A 124 -6.56 -0.52 9.38
CA GLN A 124 -6.22 -1.13 10.67
C GLN A 124 -5.50 -0.15 11.60
N LEU A 125 -4.64 0.72 11.06
CA LEU A 125 -3.84 1.65 11.85
C LEU A 125 -4.61 2.93 12.20
N PHE A 126 -5.41 3.44 11.27
CA PHE A 126 -5.99 4.78 11.37
C PHE A 126 -7.52 4.80 11.44
N GLY A 127 -8.19 3.67 11.26
CA GLY A 127 -9.66 3.60 11.20
C GLY A 127 -10.21 4.27 9.95
N ASP A 128 -11.04 5.28 10.10
CA ASP A 128 -11.57 6.07 8.99
C ASP A 128 -10.46 6.83 8.28
N ILE A 129 -10.28 6.57 6.99
CA ILE A 129 -9.23 7.14 6.14
C ILE A 129 -9.82 7.64 4.81
N PRO A 130 -9.13 8.53 4.08
CA PRO A 130 -9.56 8.92 2.74
C PRO A 130 -9.63 7.72 1.79
N LEU A 131 -10.76 7.54 1.11
CA LEU A 131 -10.92 6.57 0.04
C LEU A 131 -10.74 7.26 -1.30
N LYS A 132 -9.71 6.85 -2.04
CA LYS A 132 -9.38 7.39 -3.35
C LYS A 132 -9.04 6.24 -4.31
N THR A 133 -9.84 6.07 -5.33
CA THR A 133 -9.72 4.97 -6.31
C THR A 133 -9.25 5.42 -7.70
N GLU A 134 -9.01 6.72 -7.86
CA GLU A 134 -8.54 7.34 -9.09
C GLU A 134 -7.26 8.15 -8.83
N PRO A 135 -6.36 8.28 -9.81
CA PRO A 135 -5.16 9.09 -9.66
C PRO A 135 -5.48 10.59 -9.52
N THR A 136 -4.59 11.33 -8.88
CA THR A 136 -4.69 12.78 -8.72
C THR A 136 -4.38 13.47 -10.05
N VAL A 137 -5.36 14.12 -10.64
CA VAL A 137 -5.19 14.92 -11.87
C VAL A 137 -5.15 16.41 -11.56
N ASP A 138 -5.69 16.85 -10.44
CA ASP A 138 -5.72 18.26 -10.01
C ASP A 138 -5.36 18.35 -8.52
N LEU A 139 -4.33 19.14 -8.22
CA LEU A 139 -3.86 19.36 -6.84
C LEU A 139 -4.91 20.05 -5.96
N ASN A 140 -5.89 20.73 -6.54
CA ASN A 140 -7.00 21.31 -5.77
C ASN A 140 -7.97 20.25 -5.23
N THR A 141 -7.96 19.03 -5.77
CA THR A 141 -8.81 17.90 -5.35
C THR A 141 -8.13 16.96 -4.36
N VAL A 142 -6.94 17.29 -3.88
CA VAL A 142 -6.15 16.43 -2.97
C VAL A 142 -6.79 16.32 -1.57
N LYS A 143 -7.56 17.32 -1.15
CA LYS A 143 -8.21 17.31 0.16
C LYS A 143 -9.48 16.47 0.12
N ILE A 144 -9.32 15.17 0.38
CA ILE A 144 -10.43 14.21 0.45
C ILE A 144 -10.79 14.00 1.93
N PRO A 145 -12.08 14.08 2.31
CA PRO A 145 -12.51 13.77 3.66
C PRO A 145 -12.26 12.29 3.99
N ARG A 146 -12.25 11.95 5.27
CA ARG A 146 -12.23 10.55 5.71
C ARG A 146 -13.52 9.86 5.28
N SER A 147 -13.40 8.66 4.77
CA SER A 147 -14.51 7.75 4.52
C SER A 147 -14.66 6.78 5.70
N PRO A 148 -15.87 6.32 6.01
CA PRO A 148 -16.09 5.29 7.00
C PRO A 148 -15.25 4.04 6.71
N LYS A 149 -14.74 3.39 7.74
CA LYS A 149 -13.94 2.15 7.59
C LYS A 149 -14.68 1.04 6.83
N GLU A 150 -16.01 1.00 6.94
CA GLU A 150 -16.85 0.06 6.21
C GLU A 150 -16.73 0.22 4.69
N ASP A 151 -16.65 1.46 4.20
CA ASP A 151 -16.46 1.75 2.78
C ASP A 151 -15.05 1.33 2.32
N ILE A 152 -14.05 1.52 3.18
CA ILE A 152 -12.68 1.04 2.91
C ILE A 152 -12.65 -0.48 2.81
N TYR A 153 -13.25 -1.21 3.75
CA TYR A 153 -13.33 -2.67 3.69
C TYR A 153 -14.11 -3.17 2.47
N ASN A 154 -15.18 -2.50 2.08
CA ASN A 154 -15.91 -2.82 0.86
C ASN A 154 -15.02 -2.68 -0.38
N GLN A 155 -14.24 -1.60 -0.47
CA GLN A 155 -13.28 -1.39 -1.56
C GLN A 155 -12.17 -2.46 -1.56
N ILE A 156 -11.63 -2.82 -0.39
CA ILE A 156 -10.64 -3.91 -0.26
C ILE A 156 -11.20 -5.21 -0.84
N VAL A 157 -12.41 -5.60 -0.44
CA VAL A 157 -13.05 -6.83 -0.92
C VAL A 157 -13.31 -6.77 -2.43
N GLU A 158 -13.72 -5.63 -2.96
CA GLU A 158 -13.91 -5.44 -4.40
C GLU A 158 -12.60 -5.61 -5.18
N ASP A 159 -11.53 -4.99 -4.71
CA ASP A 159 -10.21 -5.08 -5.34
C ASP A 159 -9.64 -6.51 -5.28
N LEU A 160 -9.78 -7.20 -4.15
CA LEU A 160 -9.35 -8.60 -4.04
C LEU A 160 -10.12 -9.52 -4.98
N LYS A 161 -11.42 -9.31 -5.18
CA LYS A 161 -12.22 -10.05 -6.17
C LYS A 161 -11.76 -9.80 -7.60
N LYS A 162 -11.40 -8.56 -7.93
CA LYS A 162 -10.82 -8.23 -9.25
C LYS A 162 -9.46 -8.89 -9.45
N ALA A 163 -8.61 -8.90 -8.42
CA ALA A 163 -7.33 -9.59 -8.45
C ALA A 163 -7.49 -11.10 -8.63
N GLU A 164 -8.42 -11.74 -7.93
CA GLU A 164 -8.73 -13.17 -8.07
C GLU A 164 -9.14 -13.54 -9.50
N GLN A 165 -9.92 -12.69 -10.15
CA GLN A 165 -10.44 -12.91 -11.50
C GLN A 165 -9.46 -12.54 -12.61
N SER A 166 -8.30 -11.99 -12.29
CA SER A 166 -7.34 -11.43 -13.26
C SER A 166 -6.49 -12.48 -13.97
N GLY A 167 -6.52 -13.74 -13.52
CA GLY A 167 -5.69 -14.82 -14.08
C GLY A 167 -4.23 -14.76 -13.61
N LEU A 168 -3.97 -14.25 -12.42
CA LEU A 168 -2.68 -14.40 -11.75
C LEU A 168 -2.27 -15.86 -11.65
N ASP A 169 -0.98 -16.14 -11.79
CA ASP A 169 -0.46 -17.49 -11.63
C ASP A 169 -0.66 -17.97 -10.18
N TRP A 170 -0.81 -19.30 -9.99
CA TRP A 170 -1.03 -19.87 -8.66
C TRP A 170 0.08 -19.51 -7.68
N SER A 171 1.32 -19.53 -8.15
CA SER A 171 2.49 -19.12 -7.36
C SER A 171 3.48 -18.38 -8.26
N ASP A 172 4.15 -17.39 -7.72
CA ASP A 172 5.21 -16.66 -8.38
C ASP A 172 6.53 -16.82 -7.60
N LYS A 173 7.64 -17.01 -8.32
CA LYS A 173 8.98 -17.16 -7.75
C LYS A 173 9.82 -15.88 -7.85
N THR A 174 9.28 -14.85 -8.48
CA THR A 174 9.97 -13.58 -8.71
C THR A 174 9.67 -12.54 -7.65
N GLY A 175 8.76 -12.85 -6.71
CA GLY A 175 8.33 -11.95 -5.66
C GLY A 175 7.09 -11.09 -6.01
N HIS A 176 6.51 -11.31 -7.20
CA HIS A 176 5.27 -10.66 -7.59
C HIS A 176 4.04 -11.31 -6.95
N VAL A 177 2.94 -10.59 -6.95
CA VAL A 177 1.64 -11.07 -6.47
C VAL A 177 1.19 -12.31 -7.25
N SER A 178 0.69 -13.29 -6.55
CA SER A 178 0.17 -14.53 -7.10
C SER A 178 -1.15 -14.90 -6.42
N MET A 179 -1.84 -15.93 -6.89
CA MET A 179 -3.06 -16.43 -6.24
C MET A 179 -2.82 -16.83 -4.78
N LEU A 180 -1.63 -17.34 -4.44
CA LEU A 180 -1.27 -17.63 -3.04
C LEU A 180 -1.23 -16.36 -2.17
N SER A 181 -0.87 -15.21 -2.73
CA SER A 181 -0.85 -13.93 -2.00
C SER A 181 -2.25 -13.53 -1.52
N LEU A 182 -3.29 -13.82 -2.32
CA LEU A 182 -4.69 -13.53 -1.99
C LEU A 182 -5.23 -14.35 -0.80
N ILE A 183 -4.64 -15.49 -0.51
CA ILE A 183 -5.07 -16.36 0.59
C ILE A 183 -4.60 -15.82 1.95
N HIS A 184 -3.56 -14.97 1.95
CA HIS A 184 -2.89 -14.51 3.16
C HIS A 184 -3.27 -13.08 3.59
N ILE A 185 -4.17 -12.42 2.88
CA ILE A 185 -4.70 -11.11 3.24
C ILE A 185 -6.12 -11.23 3.81
#